data_914b2eb566d0c81212a86d7e73b68753
#
_entry.id   914b2eb566d0c81212a86d7e73b68753
#
_cell.length_a   1.000
_cell.length_b   1.000
_cell.length_c   1.000
_cell.angle_alpha   90.00
_cell.angle_beta   90.00
_cell.angle_gamma   90.00
#
_symmetry.space_group_name_H-M   'P 1'
#
loop_
_entity.id
_entity.type
_entity.pdbx_description
1 polymer ?
#
loop_
_entity_poly.entity_id
_entity_poly.type
_entity_poly.pdbx_seq_one_letter_code
_entity_poly.pdbx_strand_id
1 'polypeptide(L)'
;MGENNKREIVETTRQRVTKMDLTDPLKRQEFHKYLAIAGPLLNELGKLGYEIDTLDDLRHQGKEWKTALPSLLRWLPEIEDPGVKESVVRCLSVPWVENKATAELIEEFKKYAPILPKPTNPWVGNRLQEIPEEEKKLGPYFSLAWAIGNALSIVDVKGFERQIIPICRNPKYGAARQMLVLGLWRLHSSEAEEAALDLLNDEQVKIHAIGALAKMKSKRALFELEKLVTDKQAAIRKEARKAITKIMR
;
A
#
# COMPACT_ATOMS: atom_id res chain seq x y z
N MET A 1 36.40 2.73 -0.76
CA MET A 1 35.47 1.56 -0.90
C MET A 1 34.00 1.93 -1.21
N GLY A 2 33.67 3.16 -1.60
CA GLY A 2 32.26 3.60 -1.72
C GLY A 2 31.71 3.77 -3.15
N GLU A 3 32.53 4.09 -4.13
CA GLU A 3 32.02 4.44 -5.47
C GLU A 3 31.83 3.24 -6.41
N ASN A 4 32.64 2.22 -6.32
CA ASN A 4 32.46 1.00 -7.13
C ASN A 4 31.20 0.24 -6.74
N ASN A 5 30.84 0.19 -5.46
CA ASN A 5 29.63 -0.48 -4.99
C ASN A 5 28.35 0.25 -5.44
N LYS A 6 28.38 1.59 -5.58
CA LYS A 6 27.24 2.37 -6.09
C LYS A 6 27.05 2.19 -7.59
N ARG A 7 28.13 2.09 -8.39
CA ARG A 7 28.06 1.84 -9.82
C ARG A 7 27.52 0.42 -10.11
N GLU A 8 27.95 -0.56 -9.35
CA GLU A 8 27.51 -1.95 -9.48
C GLU A 8 26.03 -2.14 -9.11
N ILE A 9 25.52 -1.40 -8.11
CA ILE A 9 24.09 -1.39 -7.73
C ILE A 9 23.26 -0.71 -8.84
N VAL A 10 23.69 0.39 -9.41
CA VAL A 10 23.00 1.09 -10.51
C VAL A 10 23.01 0.24 -11.77
N GLU A 11 24.11 -0.43 -12.07
CA GLU A 11 24.26 -1.31 -13.25
C GLU A 11 23.43 -2.60 -13.11
N THR A 12 23.37 -3.20 -11.91
CA THR A 12 22.48 -4.33 -11.59
C THR A 12 21.01 -3.94 -11.60
N THR A 13 20.67 -2.73 -11.23
CA THR A 13 19.28 -2.23 -11.29
C THR A 13 18.87 -1.95 -12.73
N ARG A 14 19.73 -1.31 -13.51
CA ARG A 14 19.55 -1.13 -14.97
C ARG A 14 19.42 -2.48 -15.70
N GLN A 15 20.21 -3.50 -15.32
CA GLN A 15 20.09 -4.86 -15.84
C GLN A 15 18.82 -5.60 -15.40
N ARG A 16 18.18 -5.24 -14.28
CA ARG A 16 16.89 -5.81 -13.86
C ARG A 16 15.71 -5.24 -14.64
N VAL A 17 15.73 -3.97 -14.99
CA VAL A 17 14.66 -3.32 -15.77
C VAL A 17 14.81 -3.64 -17.27
N THR A 18 16.06 -3.73 -17.79
CA THR A 18 16.33 -4.23 -19.15
C THR A 18 16.08 -5.74 -19.30
N LYS A 19 15.79 -6.48 -18.21
CA LYS A 19 15.40 -7.90 -18.23
C LYS A 19 13.89 -8.14 -18.24
N MET A 20 13.06 -7.15 -18.51
CA MET A 20 11.73 -7.44 -19.00
C MET A 20 11.94 -8.16 -20.35
N ASP A 21 11.53 -9.41 -20.42
CA ASP A 21 11.67 -10.20 -21.65
C ASP A 21 10.73 -9.64 -22.73
N LEU A 22 11.20 -8.56 -23.38
CA LEU A 22 10.49 -7.90 -24.48
C LEU A 22 10.47 -8.76 -25.76
N THR A 23 11.01 -9.98 -25.70
CA THR A 23 10.84 -10.98 -26.77
C THR A 23 9.43 -11.56 -26.76
N ASP A 24 8.77 -11.59 -25.57
CA ASP A 24 7.37 -11.97 -25.45
C ASP A 24 6.46 -10.85 -26.01
N PRO A 25 5.66 -11.14 -27.06
CA PRO A 25 4.79 -10.13 -27.70
C PRO A 25 3.76 -9.52 -26.73
N LEU A 26 3.22 -10.30 -25.79
CA LEU A 26 2.22 -9.85 -24.81
C LEU A 26 2.86 -8.84 -23.83
N LYS A 27 4.01 -9.18 -23.28
CA LYS A 27 4.74 -8.28 -22.36
C LYS A 27 5.16 -6.99 -23.06
N ARG A 28 5.56 -7.09 -24.33
CA ARG A 28 5.87 -5.91 -25.15
C ARG A 28 4.66 -5.01 -25.34
N GLN A 29 3.49 -5.59 -25.63
CA GLN A 29 2.25 -4.83 -25.78
C GLN A 29 1.84 -4.14 -24.45
N GLU A 30 1.93 -4.84 -23.33
CA GLU A 30 1.67 -4.27 -22.01
C GLU A 30 2.63 -3.11 -21.68
N PHE A 31 3.91 -3.26 -22.00
CA PHE A 31 4.91 -2.22 -21.82
C PHE A 31 4.64 -0.99 -22.69
N HIS A 32 4.26 -1.18 -23.96
CA HIS A 32 3.88 -0.06 -24.85
C HIS A 32 2.63 0.64 -24.32
N LYS A 33 1.64 -0.09 -23.82
CA LYS A 33 0.46 0.49 -23.17
C LYS A 33 0.85 1.30 -21.95
N TYR A 34 1.73 0.77 -21.10
CA TYR A 34 2.26 1.49 -19.94
C TYR A 34 2.94 2.81 -20.36
N LEU A 35 3.83 2.76 -21.36
CA LEU A 35 4.54 3.95 -21.85
C LEU A 35 3.60 4.99 -22.48
N ALA A 36 2.54 4.56 -23.16
CA ALA A 36 1.54 5.48 -23.70
C ALA A 36 0.85 6.32 -22.61
N ILE A 37 0.65 5.73 -21.43
CA ILE A 37 -0.01 6.39 -20.29
C ILE A 37 0.99 7.12 -19.40
N ALA A 38 2.09 6.47 -19.04
CA ALA A 38 3.09 7.03 -18.12
C ALA A 38 4.05 8.03 -18.81
N GLY A 39 4.19 7.95 -20.15
CA GLY A 39 5.16 8.71 -20.93
C GLY A 39 5.17 10.22 -20.66
N PRO A 40 4.03 10.91 -20.60
CA PRO A 40 4.01 12.34 -20.28
C PRO A 40 4.64 12.64 -18.91
N LEU A 41 4.34 11.85 -17.88
CA LEU A 41 4.95 11.97 -16.55
C LEU A 41 6.45 11.64 -16.59
N LEU A 42 6.83 10.55 -17.26
CA LEU A 42 8.24 10.16 -17.40
C LEU A 42 9.06 11.24 -18.10
N ASN A 43 8.53 11.86 -19.18
CA ASN A 43 9.15 12.97 -19.86
C ASN A 43 9.33 14.19 -18.95
N GLU A 44 8.35 14.49 -18.11
CA GLU A 44 8.47 15.57 -17.15
C GLU A 44 9.53 15.29 -16.10
N LEU A 45 9.58 14.06 -15.57
CA LEU A 45 10.62 13.62 -14.63
C LEU A 45 12.01 13.66 -15.29
N GLY A 46 12.11 13.31 -16.58
CA GLY A 46 13.34 13.44 -17.36
C GLY A 46 13.88 14.87 -17.42
N LYS A 47 13.00 15.86 -17.59
CA LYS A 47 13.37 17.30 -17.54
C LYS A 47 13.85 17.75 -16.15
N LEU A 48 13.47 17.04 -15.09
CA LEU A 48 13.97 17.25 -13.73
C LEU A 48 15.30 16.52 -13.45
N GLY A 49 15.86 15.84 -14.45
CA GLY A 49 17.14 15.13 -14.36
C GLY A 49 17.02 13.69 -13.87
N TYR A 50 15.84 13.07 -13.93
CA TYR A 50 15.65 11.66 -13.62
C TYR A 50 15.78 10.82 -14.89
N GLU A 51 16.88 10.08 -15.03
CA GLU A 51 17.07 9.11 -16.11
C GLU A 51 16.38 7.79 -15.74
N ILE A 52 15.12 7.65 -16.12
CA ILE A 52 14.25 6.51 -15.80
C ILE A 52 13.43 6.09 -17.00
N ASP A 53 13.26 4.79 -17.17
CA ASP A 53 12.40 4.19 -18.20
C ASP A 53 11.01 3.88 -17.64
N THR A 54 10.91 3.68 -16.32
CA THR A 54 9.66 3.41 -15.60
C THR A 54 9.62 4.14 -14.25
N LEU A 55 8.41 4.28 -13.68
CA LEU A 55 8.26 4.83 -12.33
C LEU A 55 8.90 3.94 -11.25
N ASP A 56 9.05 2.65 -11.52
CA ASP A 56 9.76 1.74 -10.62
C ASP A 56 11.25 2.08 -10.52
N ASP A 57 11.87 2.54 -11.61
CA ASP A 57 13.26 2.98 -11.61
C ASP A 57 13.48 4.16 -10.67
N LEU A 58 12.50 5.08 -10.58
CA LEU A 58 12.57 6.21 -9.66
C LEU A 58 12.75 5.75 -8.20
N ARG A 59 12.03 4.68 -7.82
CA ARG A 59 12.09 4.11 -6.47
C ARG A 59 13.41 3.41 -6.16
N HIS A 60 14.12 2.92 -7.18
CA HIS A 60 15.34 2.14 -7.04
C HIS A 60 16.64 2.95 -7.19
N GLN A 61 16.54 4.28 -7.35
CA GLN A 61 17.72 5.14 -7.51
C GLN A 61 18.59 5.31 -6.26
N GLY A 62 18.18 4.75 -5.11
CA GLY A 62 18.96 4.82 -3.87
C GLY A 62 19.07 6.21 -3.23
N LYS A 63 18.35 7.20 -3.76
CA LYS A 63 18.26 8.59 -3.25
C LYS A 63 16.82 9.05 -3.23
N GLU A 64 16.51 10.06 -2.39
CA GLU A 64 15.19 10.66 -2.35
C GLU A 64 14.89 11.46 -3.63
N TRP A 65 13.70 11.31 -4.19
CA TRP A 65 13.23 12.01 -5.39
C TRP A 65 12.33 13.20 -5.04
N LYS A 66 12.79 14.05 -4.12
CA LYS A 66 11.99 15.18 -3.59
C LYS A 66 11.53 16.15 -4.67
N THR A 67 12.35 16.38 -5.70
CA THR A 67 12.00 17.29 -6.81
C THR A 67 10.94 16.70 -7.75
N ALA A 68 10.72 15.37 -7.74
CA ALA A 68 9.65 14.72 -8.49
C ALA A 68 8.28 14.80 -7.78
N LEU A 69 8.25 15.10 -6.48
CA LEU A 69 7.02 15.05 -5.69
C LEU A 69 5.89 15.92 -6.24
N PRO A 70 6.09 17.18 -6.63
CA PRO A 70 5.02 18.00 -7.22
C PRO A 70 4.42 17.39 -8.48
N SER A 71 5.25 16.79 -9.34
CA SER A 71 4.80 16.10 -10.55
C SER A 71 3.98 14.87 -10.22
N LEU A 72 4.46 14.02 -9.30
CA LEU A 72 3.75 12.83 -8.87
C LEU A 72 2.37 13.15 -8.26
N LEU A 73 2.28 14.19 -7.42
CA LEU A 73 1.02 14.62 -6.83
C LEU A 73 0.03 15.15 -7.87
N ARG A 74 0.51 15.94 -8.83
CA ARG A 74 -0.33 16.46 -9.90
C ARG A 74 -0.86 15.36 -10.83
N TRP A 75 -0.03 14.37 -11.16
CA TRP A 75 -0.41 13.27 -12.05
C TRP A 75 -1.24 12.19 -11.37
N LEU A 76 -1.22 12.08 -10.04
CA LEU A 76 -1.97 11.06 -9.31
C LEU A 76 -3.48 11.06 -9.63
N PRO A 77 -4.22 12.17 -9.61
CA PRO A 77 -5.63 12.17 -9.98
C PRO A 77 -5.86 11.97 -11.49
N GLU A 78 -4.95 12.43 -12.35
CA GLU A 78 -5.10 12.44 -13.81
C GLU A 78 -4.95 11.06 -14.46
N ILE A 79 -4.17 10.16 -13.85
CA ILE A 79 -3.95 8.82 -14.38
C ILE A 79 -5.13 7.93 -14.00
N GLU A 80 -5.84 7.41 -15.00
CA GLU A 80 -6.99 6.51 -14.79
C GLU A 80 -6.61 5.03 -14.77
N ASP A 81 -5.56 4.63 -15.51
CA ASP A 81 -5.10 3.23 -15.54
C ASP A 81 -4.62 2.79 -14.15
N PRO A 82 -5.21 1.74 -13.56
CA PRO A 82 -4.92 1.34 -12.19
C PRO A 82 -3.49 0.88 -11.98
N GLY A 83 -2.84 0.29 -13.00
CA GLY A 83 -1.46 -0.20 -12.89
C GLY A 83 -0.45 0.94 -12.89
N VAL A 84 -0.62 1.93 -13.78
CA VAL A 84 0.25 3.12 -13.81
C VAL A 84 0.01 3.98 -12.56
N LYS A 85 -1.25 4.17 -12.15
CA LYS A 85 -1.58 4.89 -10.92
C LYS A 85 -0.98 4.20 -9.68
N GLU A 86 -1.02 2.87 -9.61
CA GLU A 86 -0.36 2.11 -8.53
C GLU A 86 1.14 2.41 -8.47
N SER A 87 1.81 2.51 -9.62
CA SER A 87 3.25 2.86 -9.68
C SER A 87 3.51 4.26 -9.11
N VAL A 88 2.64 5.25 -9.41
CA VAL A 88 2.71 6.60 -8.79
C VAL A 88 2.51 6.51 -7.27
N VAL A 89 1.47 5.79 -6.82
CA VAL A 89 1.19 5.58 -5.38
C VAL A 89 2.39 4.95 -4.67
N ARG A 90 3.04 3.98 -5.28
CA ARG A 90 4.24 3.34 -4.73
C ARG A 90 5.42 4.32 -4.63
N CYS A 91 5.57 5.26 -5.58
CA CYS A 91 6.54 6.34 -5.46
C CYS A 91 6.22 7.30 -4.29
N LEU A 92 4.96 7.47 -3.94
CA LEU A 92 4.52 8.29 -2.80
C LEU A 92 4.57 7.54 -1.46
N SER A 93 4.76 6.21 -1.46
CA SER A 93 4.74 5.35 -0.28
C SER A 93 6.08 5.39 0.48
N VAL A 94 6.56 6.57 0.87
CA VAL A 94 7.83 6.77 1.57
C VAL A 94 7.69 7.82 2.67
N PRO A 95 8.38 7.66 3.82
CA PRO A 95 8.18 8.52 4.99
C PRO A 95 8.50 10.00 4.75
N TRP A 96 9.44 10.32 3.87
CA TRP A 96 9.87 11.70 3.60
C TRP A 96 8.85 12.52 2.78
N VAL A 97 7.82 11.88 2.22
CA VAL A 97 6.66 12.58 1.61
C VAL A 97 5.86 13.32 2.69
N GLU A 98 5.95 12.86 3.96
CA GLU A 98 5.23 13.45 5.08
C GLU A 98 3.71 13.44 4.81
N ASN A 99 3.00 14.52 5.14
CA ASN A 99 1.56 14.66 4.92
C ASN A 99 1.19 15.24 3.53
N LYS A 100 2.17 15.49 2.66
CA LYS A 100 1.96 16.20 1.39
C LYS A 100 1.09 15.43 0.38
N ALA A 101 1.01 14.09 0.53
CA ALA A 101 0.18 13.24 -0.33
C ALA A 101 -1.06 12.71 0.38
N THR A 102 -1.25 13.01 1.67
CA THR A 102 -2.25 12.32 2.50
C THR A 102 -3.68 12.61 2.05
N ALA A 103 -3.99 13.86 1.73
CA ALA A 103 -5.33 14.25 1.29
C ALA A 103 -5.69 13.58 -0.05
N GLU A 104 -4.81 13.65 -1.03
CA GLU A 104 -4.98 13.07 -2.35
C GLU A 104 -5.10 11.54 -2.28
N LEU A 105 -4.26 10.89 -1.48
CA LEU A 105 -4.33 9.44 -1.27
C LEU A 105 -5.66 9.01 -0.60
N ILE A 106 -6.20 9.80 0.32
CA ILE A 106 -7.52 9.54 0.93
C ILE A 106 -8.63 9.62 -0.12
N GLU A 107 -8.61 10.63 -0.98
CA GLU A 107 -9.63 10.78 -2.03
C GLU A 107 -9.52 9.65 -3.07
N GLU A 108 -8.31 9.28 -3.50
CA GLU A 108 -8.11 8.15 -4.40
C GLU A 108 -8.56 6.82 -3.75
N PHE A 109 -8.30 6.61 -2.45
CA PHE A 109 -8.79 5.44 -1.74
C PHE A 109 -10.32 5.36 -1.77
N LYS A 110 -11.02 6.45 -1.47
CA LYS A 110 -12.48 6.52 -1.52
C LYS A 110 -13.04 6.27 -2.91
N LYS A 111 -12.33 6.67 -3.96
CA LYS A 111 -12.72 6.47 -5.36
C LYS A 111 -12.63 5.00 -5.77
N TYR A 112 -11.55 4.31 -5.45
CA TYR A 112 -11.26 2.98 -5.97
C TYR A 112 -11.68 1.82 -5.05
N ALA A 113 -11.54 1.96 -3.74
CA ALA A 113 -11.82 0.88 -2.81
C ALA A 113 -13.27 0.35 -2.83
N PRO A 114 -14.33 1.16 -3.05
CA PRO A 114 -15.71 0.67 -3.09
C PRO A 114 -16.05 -0.18 -4.31
N ILE A 115 -15.24 -0.13 -5.37
CA ILE A 115 -15.48 -0.85 -6.64
C ILE A 115 -15.24 -2.36 -6.48
N LEU A 116 -14.54 -2.74 -5.42
CA LEU A 116 -14.08 -4.11 -5.22
C LEU A 116 -15.22 -5.00 -4.70
N PRO A 117 -15.48 -6.15 -5.33
CA PRO A 117 -16.35 -7.15 -4.75
C PRO A 117 -15.76 -7.58 -3.40
N LYS A 118 -16.63 -7.96 -2.46
CA LYS A 118 -16.18 -8.57 -1.22
C LYS A 118 -15.41 -9.85 -1.60
N PRO A 119 -14.09 -9.94 -1.39
CA PRO A 119 -13.39 -11.17 -1.69
C PRO A 119 -13.95 -12.27 -0.80
N THR A 120 -14.37 -13.35 -1.39
CA THR A 120 -14.88 -14.53 -0.68
C THR A 120 -13.78 -15.18 0.19
N ASN A 121 -12.51 -14.96 -0.20
CA ASN A 121 -11.35 -15.32 0.62
C ASN A 121 -10.13 -14.47 0.21
N PRO A 122 -9.67 -13.49 1.03
CA PRO A 122 -8.55 -12.60 0.69
C PRO A 122 -7.18 -13.28 0.60
N TRP A 123 -7.07 -14.57 0.95
CA TRP A 123 -5.80 -15.30 1.02
C TRP A 123 -5.91 -16.72 0.44
N VAL A 124 -6.38 -16.84 -0.76
CA VAL A 124 -6.26 -18.10 -1.50
C VAL A 124 -4.97 -18.04 -2.33
N GLY A 125 -3.84 -18.25 -1.67
CA GLY A 125 -2.57 -18.44 -2.36
C GLY A 125 -2.72 -19.50 -3.44
N ASN A 126 -2.15 -19.28 -4.63
CA ASN A 126 -2.11 -20.19 -5.79
C ASN A 126 -3.45 -20.66 -6.39
N ARG A 127 -4.61 -20.19 -5.92
CA ARG A 127 -5.92 -20.52 -6.51
C ARG A 127 -6.45 -19.43 -7.45
N LEU A 128 -5.59 -18.70 -8.13
CA LEU A 128 -5.97 -17.72 -9.17
C LEU A 128 -6.82 -18.35 -10.28
N GLN A 129 -6.77 -19.67 -10.44
CA GLN A 129 -7.57 -20.40 -11.42
C GLN A 129 -9.05 -20.52 -11.06
N GLU A 130 -9.42 -20.35 -9.77
CA GLU A 130 -10.79 -20.39 -9.27
C GLU A 130 -11.48 -19.02 -9.19
N ILE A 131 -10.75 -17.94 -9.52
CA ILE A 131 -11.31 -16.58 -9.50
C ILE A 131 -12.11 -16.36 -10.79
N PRO A 132 -13.39 -15.96 -10.71
CA PRO A 132 -14.18 -15.61 -11.88
C PRO A 132 -13.52 -14.55 -12.75
N GLU A 133 -13.70 -14.60 -14.07
CA GLU A 133 -13.08 -13.65 -15.00
C GLU A 133 -13.44 -12.19 -14.70
N GLU A 134 -14.65 -11.94 -14.20
CA GLU A 134 -15.08 -10.61 -13.77
C GLU A 134 -14.27 -10.10 -12.56
N GLU A 135 -13.95 -10.99 -11.60
CA GLU A 135 -13.11 -10.65 -10.46
C GLU A 135 -11.64 -10.45 -10.88
N LYS A 136 -11.15 -11.20 -11.88
CA LYS A 136 -9.80 -10.99 -12.43
C LYS A 136 -9.64 -9.59 -13.03
N LYS A 137 -10.68 -9.07 -13.70
CA LYS A 137 -10.68 -7.69 -14.24
C LYS A 137 -10.59 -6.64 -13.15
N LEU A 138 -11.05 -6.95 -11.94
CA LEU A 138 -10.98 -6.07 -10.78
C LEU A 138 -9.66 -6.18 -10.01
N GLY A 139 -8.82 -7.18 -10.31
CA GLY A 139 -7.53 -7.40 -9.67
C GLY A 139 -6.62 -6.17 -9.64
N PRO A 140 -6.42 -5.44 -10.76
CA PRO A 140 -5.63 -4.21 -10.78
C PRO A 140 -6.18 -3.11 -9.86
N TYR A 141 -7.50 -2.96 -9.77
CA TYR A 141 -8.14 -1.99 -8.88
C TYR A 141 -7.99 -2.39 -7.40
N PHE A 142 -8.05 -3.70 -7.11
CA PHE A 142 -7.76 -4.20 -5.76
C PHE A 142 -6.32 -3.90 -5.36
N SER A 143 -5.36 -4.19 -6.24
CA SER A 143 -3.93 -3.91 -6.02
C SER A 143 -3.71 -2.42 -5.76
N LEU A 144 -4.30 -1.54 -6.58
CA LEU A 144 -4.25 -0.10 -6.41
C LEU A 144 -4.83 0.34 -5.05
N ALA A 145 -6.05 -0.09 -4.70
CA ALA A 145 -6.68 0.30 -3.45
C ALA A 145 -5.86 -0.16 -2.22
N TRP A 146 -5.33 -1.39 -2.29
CA TRP A 146 -4.44 -1.92 -1.25
C TRP A 146 -3.13 -1.12 -1.17
N ALA A 147 -2.54 -0.75 -2.31
CA ALA A 147 -1.33 0.06 -2.37
C ALA A 147 -1.55 1.47 -1.79
N ILE A 148 -2.72 2.08 -2.05
CA ILE A 148 -3.09 3.37 -1.46
C ILE A 148 -3.22 3.24 0.06
N GLY A 149 -3.90 2.19 0.56
CA GLY A 149 -3.98 1.90 1.99
C GLY A 149 -2.60 1.69 2.62
N ASN A 150 -1.68 1.01 1.90
CA ASN A 150 -0.29 0.86 2.33
C ASN A 150 0.45 2.21 2.36
N ALA A 151 0.30 3.06 1.34
CA ALA A 151 0.90 4.39 1.32
C ALA A 151 0.45 5.23 2.53
N LEU A 152 -0.86 5.25 2.83
CA LEU A 152 -1.44 5.91 4.00
C LEU A 152 -0.95 5.33 5.33
N SER A 153 -0.50 4.08 5.36
CA SER A 153 0.15 3.49 6.54
C SER A 153 1.61 3.91 6.73
N ILE A 154 2.22 4.58 5.75
CA ILE A 154 3.64 4.98 5.71
C ILE A 154 3.81 6.48 5.85
N VAL A 155 3.05 7.27 5.09
CA VAL A 155 3.10 8.74 5.13
C VAL A 155 2.61 9.29 6.48
N ASP A 156 2.84 10.56 6.76
CA ASP A 156 2.30 11.20 7.95
C ASP A 156 0.80 11.46 7.77
N VAL A 157 0.02 10.91 8.67
CA VAL A 157 -1.45 10.99 8.69
C VAL A 157 -1.99 11.81 9.86
N LYS A 158 -1.12 12.47 10.60
CA LYS A 158 -1.50 13.32 11.73
C LYS A 158 -2.41 14.46 11.26
N GLY A 159 -3.53 14.65 11.95
CA GLY A 159 -4.55 15.65 11.58
C GLY A 159 -5.60 15.12 10.59
N PHE A 160 -5.50 13.87 10.14
CA PHE A 160 -6.46 13.22 9.24
C PHE A 160 -7.35 12.17 9.94
N GLU A 161 -7.41 12.18 11.27
CA GLU A 161 -8.18 11.23 12.10
C GLU A 161 -9.65 11.16 11.64
N ARG A 162 -10.26 12.33 11.41
CA ARG A 162 -11.67 12.45 11.00
C ARG A 162 -11.97 11.82 9.64
N GLN A 163 -10.99 11.70 8.77
CA GLN A 163 -11.13 11.06 7.45
C GLN A 163 -10.78 9.58 7.51
N ILE A 164 -9.69 9.21 8.21
CA ILE A 164 -9.12 7.86 8.19
C ILE A 164 -9.90 6.89 9.07
N ILE A 165 -10.27 7.28 10.30
CA ILE A 165 -10.98 6.39 11.22
C ILE A 165 -12.32 5.89 10.65
N PRO A 166 -13.18 6.74 10.07
CA PRO A 166 -14.41 6.28 9.43
C PRO A 166 -14.17 5.31 8.26
N ILE A 167 -13.10 5.51 7.48
CA ILE A 167 -12.72 4.57 6.40
C ILE A 167 -12.35 3.22 7.00
N CYS A 168 -11.53 3.17 8.05
CA CYS A 168 -11.13 1.93 8.70
C CYS A 168 -12.33 1.15 9.24
N ARG A 169 -13.31 1.84 9.82
CA ARG A 169 -14.53 1.24 10.39
C ARG A 169 -15.58 0.82 9.34
N ASN A 170 -15.49 1.32 8.10
CA ASN A 170 -16.52 1.08 7.11
C ASN A 170 -16.31 -0.24 6.36
N PRO A 171 -17.13 -1.29 6.59
CA PRO A 171 -16.97 -2.61 6.00
C PRO A 171 -17.12 -2.63 4.46
N LYS A 172 -17.69 -1.57 3.86
CA LYS A 172 -17.82 -1.50 2.39
C LYS A 172 -16.46 -1.51 1.67
N TYR A 173 -15.40 -1.05 2.33
CA TYR A 173 -14.04 -1.03 1.77
C TYR A 173 -13.32 -2.38 1.89
N GLY A 174 -13.93 -3.37 2.55
CA GLY A 174 -13.42 -4.74 2.57
C GLY A 174 -11.96 -4.86 2.98
N ALA A 175 -11.25 -5.75 2.31
CA ALA A 175 -9.84 -6.02 2.56
C ALA A 175 -8.90 -4.88 2.09
N ALA A 176 -9.35 -3.96 1.23
CA ALA A 176 -8.53 -2.83 0.79
C ALA A 176 -8.05 -1.95 1.97
N ARG A 177 -8.82 -1.88 3.07
CA ARG A 177 -8.47 -1.11 4.28
C ARG A 177 -7.45 -1.79 5.21
N GLN A 178 -7.00 -3.02 4.91
CA GLN A 178 -6.09 -3.78 5.77
C GLN A 178 -4.86 -3.00 6.22
N MET A 179 -4.13 -2.43 5.27
CA MET A 179 -2.92 -1.68 5.56
C MET A 179 -3.23 -0.36 6.26
N LEU A 180 -4.35 0.29 5.93
CA LEU A 180 -4.80 1.50 6.59
C LEU A 180 -5.13 1.23 8.08
N VAL A 181 -5.82 0.11 8.38
CA VAL A 181 -6.07 -0.34 9.75
C VAL A 181 -4.77 -0.62 10.49
N LEU A 182 -3.80 -1.30 9.85
CA LEU A 182 -2.47 -1.48 10.43
C LEU A 182 -1.79 -0.14 10.73
N GLY A 183 -2.06 0.90 9.94
CA GLY A 183 -1.52 2.25 10.09
C GLY A 183 -2.14 3.09 11.21
N LEU A 184 -3.25 2.70 11.82
CA LEU A 184 -3.97 3.49 12.86
C LEU A 184 -3.07 3.95 14.01
N TRP A 185 -2.04 3.18 14.36
CA TRP A 185 -1.10 3.56 15.42
C TRP A 185 -0.38 4.90 15.17
N ARG A 186 -0.29 5.34 13.92
CA ARG A 186 0.40 6.58 13.52
C ARG A 186 -0.43 7.84 13.80
N LEU A 187 -1.72 7.68 14.05
CA LEU A 187 -2.59 8.79 14.43
C LEU A 187 -2.35 9.26 15.88
N HIS A 188 -1.74 8.40 16.72
CA HIS A 188 -1.43 8.71 18.13
C HIS A 188 -2.62 9.26 18.92
N SER A 189 -3.84 8.80 18.62
CA SER A 189 -5.07 9.27 19.28
C SER A 189 -5.81 8.13 19.99
N SER A 190 -6.60 8.47 21.04
CA SER A 190 -7.47 7.53 21.75
C SER A 190 -8.57 6.97 20.83
N GLU A 191 -9.07 7.78 19.91
CA GLU A 191 -10.08 7.38 18.93
C GLU A 191 -9.53 6.31 17.94
N ALA A 192 -8.25 6.41 17.57
CA ALA A 192 -7.59 5.40 16.74
C ALA A 192 -7.39 4.08 17.50
N GLU A 193 -7.06 4.15 18.80
CA GLU A 193 -6.96 2.97 19.65
C GLU A 193 -8.33 2.29 19.77
N GLU A 194 -9.38 3.06 20.04
CA GLU A 194 -10.76 2.55 20.14
C GLU A 194 -11.21 1.92 18.81
N ALA A 195 -10.93 2.58 17.68
CA ALA A 195 -11.22 2.01 16.37
C ALA A 195 -10.50 0.67 16.14
N ALA A 196 -9.25 0.56 16.56
CA ALA A 196 -8.50 -0.69 16.43
C ALA A 196 -9.05 -1.80 17.35
N LEU A 197 -9.56 -1.46 18.56
CA LEU A 197 -10.24 -2.39 19.44
C LEU A 197 -11.55 -2.93 18.81
N ASP A 198 -12.40 -2.04 18.27
CA ASP A 198 -13.65 -2.41 17.59
C ASP A 198 -13.38 -3.38 16.43
N LEU A 199 -12.30 -3.13 15.67
CA LEU A 199 -11.92 -3.90 14.49
C LEU A 199 -11.33 -5.29 14.80
N LEU A 200 -11.10 -5.64 16.06
CA LEU A 200 -10.78 -7.03 16.46
C LEU A 200 -11.92 -8.00 16.14
N ASN A 201 -13.16 -7.51 15.97
CA ASN A 201 -14.33 -8.30 15.59
C ASN A 201 -14.55 -8.39 14.07
N ASP A 202 -13.74 -7.74 13.25
CA ASP A 202 -13.88 -7.73 11.81
C ASP A 202 -12.89 -8.71 11.16
N GLU A 203 -13.41 -9.84 10.67
CA GLU A 203 -12.60 -10.92 10.10
C GLU A 203 -11.70 -10.48 8.92
N GLN A 204 -12.06 -9.40 8.20
CA GLN A 204 -11.28 -8.92 7.04
C GLN A 204 -10.02 -8.15 7.45
N VAL A 205 -10.02 -7.54 8.64
CA VAL A 205 -8.94 -6.68 9.11
C VAL A 205 -8.43 -7.00 10.50
N LYS A 206 -9.02 -7.99 11.20
CA LYS A 206 -8.68 -8.43 12.57
C LYS A 206 -7.17 -8.52 12.79
N ILE A 207 -6.46 -9.22 11.91
CA ILE A 207 -5.01 -9.41 12.03
C ILE A 207 -4.24 -8.08 11.98
N HIS A 208 -4.72 -7.12 11.21
CA HIS A 208 -4.13 -5.79 11.06
C HIS A 208 -4.44 -4.91 12.28
N ALA A 209 -5.64 -5.04 12.85
CA ALA A 209 -6.03 -4.40 14.11
C ALA A 209 -5.16 -4.89 15.27
N ILE A 210 -4.91 -6.21 15.39
CA ILE A 210 -3.95 -6.78 16.35
C ILE A 210 -2.58 -6.12 16.19
N GLY A 211 -2.10 -6.01 14.94
CA GLY A 211 -0.82 -5.37 14.63
C GLY A 211 -0.75 -3.88 15.02
N ALA A 212 -1.84 -3.13 14.78
CA ALA A 212 -1.94 -1.73 15.18
C ALA A 212 -1.89 -1.57 16.70
N LEU A 213 -2.70 -2.33 17.45
CA LEU A 213 -2.74 -2.32 18.92
C LEU A 213 -1.38 -2.69 19.54
N ALA A 214 -0.67 -3.65 18.93
CA ALA A 214 0.68 -4.01 19.35
C ALA A 214 1.68 -2.88 19.15
N LYS A 215 1.55 -2.09 18.07
CA LYS A 215 2.39 -0.91 17.81
C LYS A 215 2.05 0.26 18.73
N MET A 216 0.78 0.43 19.08
CA MET A 216 0.31 1.41 20.08
C MET A 216 0.75 1.06 21.50
N LYS A 217 1.17 -0.19 21.75
CA LYS A 217 1.38 -0.74 23.10
C LYS A 217 0.10 -0.62 23.97
N SER A 218 -1.05 -0.90 23.36
CA SER A 218 -2.36 -0.76 24.00
C SER A 218 -2.56 -1.77 25.11
N LYS A 219 -2.43 -1.35 26.36
CA LYS A 219 -2.77 -2.20 27.52
C LYS A 219 -4.27 -2.54 27.59
N ARG A 220 -5.13 -1.66 27.06
CA ARG A 220 -6.58 -1.89 26.97
C ARG A 220 -6.92 -3.10 26.10
N ALA A 221 -6.06 -3.44 25.13
CA ALA A 221 -6.28 -4.57 24.23
C ALA A 221 -5.96 -5.93 24.86
N LEU A 222 -5.24 -6.01 25.98
CA LEU A 222 -4.72 -7.27 26.51
C LEU A 222 -5.82 -8.31 26.73
N PHE A 223 -6.94 -7.94 27.35
CA PHE A 223 -8.04 -8.86 27.61
C PHE A 223 -8.65 -9.46 26.33
N GLU A 224 -8.86 -8.63 25.29
CA GLU A 224 -9.37 -9.12 24.00
C GLU A 224 -8.33 -9.95 23.25
N LEU A 225 -7.06 -9.57 23.32
CA LEU A 225 -5.97 -10.33 22.70
C LEU A 225 -5.77 -11.71 23.36
N GLU A 226 -5.96 -11.83 24.67
CA GLU A 226 -5.93 -13.10 25.39
C GLU A 226 -7.01 -14.07 24.88
N LYS A 227 -8.22 -13.60 24.60
CA LYS A 227 -9.28 -14.41 23.97
C LYS A 227 -8.84 -14.93 22.58
N LEU A 228 -8.15 -14.10 21.81
CA LEU A 228 -7.70 -14.43 20.46
C LEU A 228 -6.53 -15.43 20.42
N VAL A 229 -5.90 -15.73 21.55
CA VAL A 229 -4.85 -16.78 21.64
C VAL A 229 -5.43 -18.18 21.36
N THR A 230 -6.75 -18.36 21.47
CA THR A 230 -7.48 -19.60 21.16
C THR A 230 -8.33 -19.51 19.90
N ASP A 231 -8.20 -18.45 19.08
CA ASP A 231 -8.95 -18.25 17.85
C ASP A 231 -8.82 -19.47 16.90
N LYS A 232 -9.87 -19.76 16.11
CA LYS A 232 -9.89 -20.86 15.14
C LYS A 232 -8.77 -20.76 14.10
N GLN A 233 -8.35 -19.53 13.73
CA GLN A 233 -7.32 -19.27 12.74
C GLN A 233 -5.92 -19.25 13.37
N ALA A 234 -5.00 -20.12 12.88
CA ALA A 234 -3.64 -20.19 13.40
C ALA A 234 -2.86 -18.87 13.28
N ALA A 235 -3.11 -18.09 12.21
CA ALA A 235 -2.49 -16.77 11.99
C ALA A 235 -2.91 -15.79 13.10
N ILE A 236 -4.20 -15.74 13.45
CA ILE A 236 -4.71 -14.87 14.51
C ILE A 236 -4.09 -15.25 15.86
N ARG A 237 -4.09 -16.56 16.21
CA ARG A 237 -3.45 -17.03 17.45
C ARG A 237 -1.99 -16.59 17.57
N LYS A 238 -1.26 -16.71 16.46
CA LYS A 238 0.17 -16.33 16.39
C LYS A 238 0.37 -14.84 16.61
N GLU A 239 -0.39 -14.01 15.89
CA GLU A 239 -0.25 -12.55 16.01
C GLU A 239 -0.75 -12.01 17.34
N ALA A 240 -1.81 -12.60 17.94
CA ALA A 240 -2.27 -12.26 19.28
C ALA A 240 -1.17 -12.50 20.34
N ARG A 241 -0.51 -13.66 20.33
CA ARG A 241 0.62 -13.93 21.25
C ARG A 241 1.78 -12.97 21.08
N LYS A 242 2.15 -12.64 19.84
CA LYS A 242 3.20 -11.64 19.55
C LYS A 242 2.80 -10.25 20.06
N ALA A 243 1.54 -9.85 19.85
CA ALA A 243 1.01 -8.57 20.30
C ALA A 243 1.07 -8.45 21.82
N ILE A 244 0.58 -9.45 22.56
CA ILE A 244 0.65 -9.49 24.03
C ILE A 244 2.10 -9.34 24.49
N THR A 245 3.02 -10.16 23.94
CA THR A 245 4.45 -10.07 24.29
C THR A 245 5.03 -8.68 24.04
N LYS A 246 4.62 -8.02 22.94
CA LYS A 246 5.13 -6.68 22.60
C LYS A 246 4.55 -5.58 23.50
N ILE A 247 3.28 -5.72 23.92
CA ILE A 247 2.61 -4.75 24.79
C ILE A 247 3.17 -4.81 26.22
N MET A 248 3.51 -6.03 26.68
CA MET A 248 4.03 -6.27 28.04
C MET A 248 5.50 -5.89 28.23
N ARG A 249 6.25 -5.65 27.14
CA ARG A 249 7.64 -5.12 27.16
C ARG A 249 7.66 -3.59 27.18
#